data_f6812bb0a7e729e71647815a5cec110b
#
_entry.id   f6812bb0a7e729e71647815a5cec110b
#
_cell.length_a   1.000
_cell.length_b   1.000
_cell.length_c   1.000
_cell.angle_alpha   90.00
_cell.angle_beta   90.00
_cell.angle_gamma   90.00
#
_symmetry.space_group_name_H-M   'P 1'
#
loop_
_entity.id
_entity.type
_entity.pdbx_description
1 polymer ?
#
loop_
_entity_poly.entity_id
_entity_poly.type
_entity_poly.pdbx_seq_one_letter_code
_entity_poly.pdbx_strand_id
1 'polypeptide(L)'
;AILADNEGGVYIGGDFNEKITLGGITLTGKKSENAEKTNAFVAHISKEGKVLAAYAFVSTPNAEMVEKFDQYSQGDKVYCKLNSLAIADGKLYAGLIFTDVLSNAADDVKVTSGTWNMSGWGMGVGSDADFVAVELDAETMQAKAFPVVFGGKGNYTDASYMGIDAKSAKMASDGSNLYLVASVNGFYSNAALQVNGEVKDEPSFKYAGGINAFYVASVNLGNNTSSAKVYDGKYGWVSGASSLVEPGVASLTVKGDDLYIGGSFFQTFPFDTNVKAVGNTDIFFVSLKKSDLSVQKALASGYDEKSAGNDNEEKFSGFAIDGTQLSVYGGVASRKDVYSPSTLSTPLKFTADMASATGLTAGSAEQYTTGAFLSADGKYTYTSLLNADQTSVSYQYTENTSNGVQQLVVDKADKDNAVYNLQGMKLRAPQKGLNIIGGKKVVIK
;
A
#
# COMPACT_ATOMS: atom_id res chain seq x y z
N ALA A 1 -8.16 4.94 -2.54
CA ALA A 1 -8.13 4.43 -1.15
C ALA A 1 -9.51 4.56 -0.52
N ILE A 2 -9.82 3.68 0.43
CA ILE A 2 -11.04 3.70 1.23
C ILE A 2 -10.70 3.22 2.65
N LEU A 3 -11.30 3.86 3.66
CA LEU A 3 -11.10 3.53 5.07
C LEU A 3 -12.41 3.81 5.84
N ALA A 4 -12.84 2.89 6.71
CA ALA A 4 -14.01 3.11 7.58
C ALA A 4 -13.71 4.20 8.63
N ASP A 5 -14.73 5.01 8.96
CA ASP A 5 -14.63 6.06 9.98
C ASP A 5 -15.02 5.58 11.39
N ASN A 6 -15.37 4.28 11.55
CA ASN A 6 -15.90 3.65 12.75
C ASN A 6 -17.29 4.14 13.22
N GLU A 7 -17.95 5.02 12.48
CA GLU A 7 -19.31 5.52 12.73
C GLU A 7 -20.31 5.03 11.67
N GLY A 8 -19.83 4.21 10.75
CA GLY A 8 -20.59 3.62 9.64
C GLY A 8 -20.46 4.38 8.33
N GLY A 9 -19.73 5.47 8.30
CA GLY A 9 -19.27 6.18 7.12
C GLY A 9 -17.88 5.73 6.65
N VAL A 10 -17.33 6.43 5.67
CA VAL A 10 -16.03 6.11 5.08
C VAL A 10 -15.25 7.36 4.69
N TYR A 11 -13.95 7.28 4.84
CA TYR A 11 -13.01 8.15 4.15
C TYR A 11 -12.66 7.53 2.81
N ILE A 12 -12.73 8.32 1.76
CA ILE A 12 -12.29 7.92 0.42
C ILE A 12 -11.22 8.86 -0.09
N GLY A 13 -10.41 8.38 -1.00
CA GLY A 13 -9.47 9.25 -1.68
C GLY A 13 -8.97 8.63 -2.97
N GLY A 14 -8.49 9.48 -3.84
CA GLY A 14 -8.01 9.14 -5.16
C GLY A 14 -7.34 10.31 -5.85
N ASP A 15 -7.18 10.19 -7.14
CA ASP A 15 -6.51 11.17 -7.96
C ASP A 15 -7.49 11.84 -8.92
N PHE A 16 -7.23 13.08 -9.27
CA PHE A 16 -8.04 13.82 -10.22
C PHE A 16 -7.20 14.80 -11.04
N ASN A 17 -7.69 15.17 -12.22
CA ASN A 17 -7.09 16.18 -13.05
C ASN A 17 -7.98 17.43 -13.10
N GLU A 18 -7.39 18.60 -12.90
CA GLU A 18 -8.01 19.91 -12.94
C GLU A 18 -9.16 20.12 -11.95
N LYS A 19 -10.24 19.31 -12.00
CA LYS A 19 -11.44 19.54 -11.20
C LYS A 19 -12.20 18.25 -10.93
N ILE A 20 -12.70 18.10 -9.70
CA ILE A 20 -13.63 17.03 -9.31
C ILE A 20 -14.74 17.61 -8.44
N THR A 21 -15.98 17.10 -8.59
CA THR A 21 -17.12 17.47 -7.74
C THR A 21 -17.65 16.24 -7.01
N LEU A 22 -17.70 16.30 -5.70
CA LEU A 22 -18.14 15.24 -4.80
C LEU A 22 -19.27 15.78 -3.94
N GLY A 23 -20.50 15.25 -4.10
CA GLY A 23 -21.65 15.63 -3.26
C GLY A 23 -21.92 17.15 -3.16
N GLY A 24 -21.63 17.91 -4.21
CA GLY A 24 -21.77 19.38 -4.21
C GLY A 24 -20.52 20.16 -3.79
N ILE A 25 -19.48 19.51 -3.24
CA ILE A 25 -18.18 20.12 -2.97
C ILE A 25 -17.31 19.99 -4.22
N THR A 26 -16.84 21.13 -4.74
CA THR A 26 -15.95 21.18 -5.89
C THR A 26 -14.52 21.42 -5.44
N LEU A 27 -13.63 20.51 -5.81
CA LEU A 27 -12.19 20.64 -5.61
C LEU A 27 -11.55 21.04 -6.93
N THR A 28 -10.59 21.95 -6.85
CA THR A 28 -9.80 22.40 -7.99
C THR A 28 -8.34 22.09 -7.74
N GLY A 29 -7.69 21.53 -8.72
CA GLY A 29 -6.26 21.25 -8.73
C GLY A 29 -5.61 21.84 -9.97
N LYS A 30 -4.39 21.42 -10.22
CA LYS A 30 -3.65 21.78 -11.40
C LYS A 30 -4.11 20.92 -12.58
N LYS A 31 -4.27 21.53 -13.75
CA LYS A 31 -4.48 20.83 -14.98
C LYS A 31 -3.16 20.24 -15.48
N SER A 32 -3.15 18.96 -15.82
CA SER A 32 -2.04 18.29 -16.49
C SER A 32 -2.53 17.64 -17.77
N GLU A 33 -1.74 17.74 -18.82
CA GLU A 33 -1.98 17.03 -20.09
C GLU A 33 -1.50 15.57 -20.00
N ASN A 34 -0.67 15.26 -19.00
CA ASN A 34 -0.23 13.90 -18.71
C ASN A 34 -1.19 13.24 -17.69
N ALA A 35 -1.88 12.18 -18.10
CA ALA A 35 -2.84 11.45 -17.28
C ALA A 35 -2.23 10.85 -15.99
N GLU A 36 -0.91 10.68 -15.93
CA GLU A 36 -0.21 10.18 -14.74
C GLU A 36 0.18 11.28 -13.77
N LYS A 37 0.11 12.55 -14.17
CA LYS A 37 0.51 13.72 -13.37
C LYS A 37 -0.74 14.43 -12.85
N THR A 38 -1.28 13.94 -11.76
CA THR A 38 -2.56 14.31 -11.19
C THR A 38 -2.42 15.09 -9.89
N ASN A 39 -3.55 15.55 -9.36
CA ASN A 39 -3.71 15.99 -7.99
C ASN A 39 -4.40 14.88 -7.19
N ALA A 40 -4.25 14.89 -5.87
CA ALA A 40 -4.93 13.93 -5.02
C ALA A 40 -6.08 14.59 -4.26
N PHE A 41 -7.06 13.79 -3.85
CA PHE A 41 -8.13 14.25 -2.98
C PHE A 41 -8.41 13.24 -1.87
N VAL A 42 -9.01 13.73 -0.79
CA VAL A 42 -9.63 12.95 0.25
C VAL A 42 -11.03 13.52 0.53
N ALA A 43 -11.98 12.66 0.88
CA ALA A 43 -13.31 13.08 1.27
C ALA A 43 -13.86 12.17 2.37
N HIS A 44 -14.68 12.73 3.26
CA HIS A 44 -15.44 12.02 4.27
C HIS A 44 -16.89 11.86 3.80
N ILE A 45 -17.38 10.65 3.80
CA ILE A 45 -18.76 10.30 3.40
C ILE A 45 -19.46 9.66 4.59
N SER A 46 -20.62 10.23 4.99
CA SER A 46 -21.42 9.67 6.07
C SER A 46 -22.03 8.31 5.71
N LYS A 47 -22.55 7.60 6.70
CA LYS A 47 -23.27 6.32 6.51
C LYS A 47 -24.51 6.43 5.60
N GLU A 48 -25.07 7.63 5.44
CA GLU A 48 -26.17 7.92 4.51
C GLU A 48 -25.69 8.25 3.09
N GLY A 49 -24.37 8.20 2.83
CA GLY A 49 -23.78 8.52 1.53
C GLY A 49 -23.61 10.02 1.24
N LYS A 50 -23.75 10.89 2.25
CA LYS A 50 -23.55 12.33 2.09
C LYS A 50 -22.06 12.66 2.24
N VAL A 51 -21.52 13.45 1.31
CA VAL A 51 -20.17 14.02 1.46
C VAL A 51 -20.21 15.11 2.53
N LEU A 52 -19.46 14.91 3.61
CA LEU A 52 -19.38 15.83 4.75
C LEU A 52 -18.31 16.88 4.55
N ALA A 53 -17.14 16.45 4.07
CA ALA A 53 -16.00 17.32 3.79
C ALA A 53 -15.14 16.71 2.68
N ALA A 54 -14.37 17.54 1.99
CA ALA A 54 -13.38 17.10 1.03
C ALA A 54 -12.23 18.10 0.92
N TYR A 55 -11.03 17.60 0.60
CA TYR A 55 -9.83 18.42 0.45
C TYR A 55 -8.98 17.94 -0.72
N ALA A 56 -8.34 18.88 -1.43
CA ALA A 56 -7.44 18.61 -2.54
C ALA A 56 -5.98 18.82 -2.12
N PHE A 57 -5.13 17.88 -2.45
CA PHE A 57 -3.68 18.03 -2.37
C PHE A 57 -3.15 18.41 -3.75
N VAL A 58 -2.41 19.50 -3.77
CA VAL A 58 -1.82 20.05 -4.99
C VAL A 58 -0.35 20.34 -4.75
N SER A 59 0.54 19.63 -5.43
CA SER A 59 1.96 19.97 -5.38
C SER A 59 2.26 21.21 -6.22
N THR A 60 3.20 22.00 -5.74
CA THR A 60 3.66 23.22 -6.42
C THR A 60 5.15 23.14 -6.73
N PRO A 61 5.63 23.77 -7.82
CA PRO A 61 7.06 23.79 -8.14
C PRO A 61 7.89 24.34 -6.96
N ASN A 62 9.05 23.75 -6.76
CA ASN A 62 10.03 24.27 -5.79
C ASN A 62 10.64 25.58 -6.30
N ALA A 63 10.22 26.70 -5.74
CA ALA A 63 10.63 28.04 -6.19
C ALA A 63 12.16 28.27 -6.11
N GLU A 64 12.83 27.72 -5.08
CA GLU A 64 14.28 27.81 -4.95
C GLU A 64 14.99 27.12 -6.11
N MET A 65 14.50 25.93 -6.50
CA MET A 65 15.07 25.17 -7.62
C MET A 65 14.79 25.81 -8.96
N VAL A 66 13.60 26.37 -9.11
CA VAL A 66 13.22 27.14 -10.32
C VAL A 66 14.13 28.36 -10.50
N GLU A 67 14.45 29.08 -9.42
CA GLU A 67 15.35 30.25 -9.47
C GLU A 67 16.80 29.84 -9.75
N LYS A 68 17.23 28.70 -9.21
CA LYS A 68 18.64 28.27 -9.24
C LYS A 68 19.04 27.58 -10.55
N PHE A 69 18.10 26.92 -11.21
CA PHE A 69 18.38 26.09 -12.40
C PHE A 69 17.44 26.43 -13.55
N ASP A 70 17.97 27.01 -14.64
CA ASP A 70 17.21 27.34 -15.84
C ASP A 70 16.50 26.14 -16.47
N GLN A 71 17.04 24.93 -16.28
CA GLN A 71 16.51 23.68 -16.82
C GLN A 71 15.71 22.86 -15.78
N TYR A 72 15.29 23.50 -14.67
CA TYR A 72 14.50 22.78 -13.70
C TYR A 72 13.14 22.39 -14.26
N SER A 73 12.78 21.14 -13.99
CA SER A 73 11.54 20.55 -14.46
C SER A 73 10.34 21.19 -13.77
N GLN A 74 9.53 21.91 -14.55
CA GLN A 74 8.33 22.62 -14.09
C GLN A 74 7.06 22.09 -14.77
N GLY A 75 5.95 22.62 -14.34
CA GLY A 75 4.70 22.47 -15.05
C GLY A 75 4.01 21.15 -14.79
N ASP A 76 3.73 20.40 -15.84
CA ASP A 76 3.02 19.13 -15.84
C ASP A 76 3.77 17.95 -15.19
N LYS A 77 5.01 18.17 -14.76
CA LYS A 77 5.82 17.17 -14.05
C LYS A 77 5.60 17.18 -12.55
N VAL A 78 4.98 18.22 -12.01
CA VAL A 78 4.65 18.33 -10.59
C VAL A 78 3.31 17.65 -10.30
N TYR A 79 3.30 16.68 -9.39
CA TYR A 79 2.10 15.90 -9.09
C TYR A 79 2.07 15.38 -7.65
N CYS A 80 0.90 14.98 -7.21
CA CYS A 80 0.73 14.11 -6.05
C CYS A 80 -0.37 13.07 -6.31
N LYS A 81 -0.18 11.87 -5.77
CA LYS A 81 -1.10 10.73 -5.89
C LYS A 81 -1.42 10.17 -4.52
N LEU A 82 -2.69 9.90 -4.26
CA LEU A 82 -3.11 9.25 -3.03
C LEU A 82 -2.95 7.73 -3.17
N ASN A 83 -2.23 7.14 -2.23
CA ASN A 83 -1.96 5.70 -2.22
C ASN A 83 -2.69 4.96 -1.11
N SER A 84 -2.92 5.59 0.04
CA SER A 84 -3.52 4.93 1.20
C SER A 84 -4.11 5.92 2.20
N LEU A 85 -4.98 5.40 3.06
CA LEU A 85 -5.53 6.08 4.23
C LEU A 85 -5.30 5.18 5.45
N ALA A 86 -5.03 5.77 6.61
CA ALA A 86 -4.87 5.04 7.86
C ALA A 86 -5.34 5.87 9.06
N ILE A 87 -5.75 5.20 10.14
CA ILE A 87 -5.96 5.83 11.45
C ILE A 87 -4.90 5.30 12.40
N ALA A 88 -4.16 6.21 13.03
CA ALA A 88 -3.17 5.91 14.05
C ALA A 88 -3.27 6.94 15.17
N ASP A 89 -3.15 6.52 16.41
CA ASP A 89 -3.25 7.39 17.59
C ASP A 89 -4.49 8.31 17.57
N GLY A 90 -5.62 7.76 17.08
CA GLY A 90 -6.89 8.49 16.95
C GLY A 90 -6.93 9.57 15.88
N LYS A 91 -5.90 9.67 15.04
CA LYS A 91 -5.78 10.66 13.96
C LYS A 91 -5.87 10.01 12.58
N LEU A 92 -6.41 10.74 11.62
CA LEU A 92 -6.51 10.31 10.23
C LEU A 92 -5.26 10.74 9.46
N TYR A 93 -4.74 9.84 8.64
CA TYR A 93 -3.58 10.06 7.78
C TYR A 93 -3.87 9.70 6.33
N ALA A 94 -3.39 10.56 5.42
CA ALA A 94 -3.33 10.27 3.99
C ALA A 94 -1.88 9.99 3.56
N GLY A 95 -1.64 8.87 2.90
CA GLY A 95 -0.35 8.52 2.30
C GLY A 95 -0.29 8.96 0.84
N LEU A 96 0.61 9.86 0.52
CA LEU A 96 0.78 10.44 -0.80
C LEU A 96 2.17 10.15 -1.37
N ILE A 97 2.25 9.90 -2.67
CA ILE A 97 3.49 10.10 -3.44
C ILE A 97 3.39 11.48 -4.07
N PHE A 98 4.43 12.28 -3.92
CA PHE A 98 4.46 13.65 -4.40
C PHE A 98 5.81 14.03 -4.96
N THR A 99 5.82 15.08 -5.80
CA THR A 99 7.03 15.76 -6.28
C THR A 99 6.99 17.22 -5.88
N ASP A 100 8.16 17.83 -5.79
CA ASP A 100 8.35 19.25 -5.46
C ASP A 100 7.85 19.62 -4.05
N VAL A 101 6.83 20.48 -3.90
CA VAL A 101 6.41 21.00 -2.62
C VAL A 101 4.94 20.73 -2.35
N LEU A 102 4.66 20.15 -1.18
CA LEU A 102 3.32 20.12 -0.59
C LEU A 102 3.26 21.05 0.62
N SER A 103 2.16 21.77 0.73
CA SER A 103 1.87 22.63 1.88
C SER A 103 0.67 22.10 2.66
N ASN A 104 0.62 22.40 3.97
CA ASN A 104 -0.61 22.24 4.73
C ASN A 104 -1.66 23.30 4.33
N ALA A 105 -2.88 23.20 4.87
CA ALA A 105 -3.98 24.08 4.49
C ALA A 105 -3.73 25.56 4.85
N ALA A 106 -2.93 25.85 5.88
CA ALA A 106 -2.55 27.20 6.29
C ALA A 106 -1.36 27.77 5.52
N ASP A 107 -0.70 26.97 4.69
CA ASP A 107 0.54 27.27 3.95
C ASP A 107 1.73 27.67 4.83
N ASP A 108 1.71 27.29 6.10
CA ASP A 108 2.76 27.58 7.08
C ASP A 108 3.69 26.38 7.35
N VAL A 109 3.28 25.17 7.00
CA VAL A 109 4.09 23.95 7.06
C VAL A 109 4.23 23.36 5.66
N LYS A 110 5.46 23.12 5.22
CA LYS A 110 5.78 22.61 3.90
C LYS A 110 6.70 21.40 3.98
N VAL A 111 6.55 20.50 3.02
CA VAL A 111 7.46 19.40 2.77
C VAL A 111 7.90 19.44 1.32
N THR A 112 9.18 19.16 1.10
CA THR A 112 9.80 19.19 -0.22
C THR A 112 10.35 17.79 -0.53
N SER A 113 10.06 17.28 -1.73
CA SER A 113 10.65 16.02 -2.19
C SER A 113 12.14 16.17 -2.48
N GLY A 114 12.84 15.05 -2.61
CA GLY A 114 14.22 15.01 -3.08
C GLY A 114 14.40 15.61 -4.47
N THR A 115 15.65 15.78 -4.88
CA THR A 115 16.01 16.34 -6.19
C THR A 115 17.09 15.50 -6.84
N TRP A 116 17.03 15.40 -8.15
CA TRP A 116 18.09 14.80 -8.98
C TRP A 116 18.75 15.88 -9.86
N ASN A 117 20.02 15.64 -10.20
CA ASN A 117 20.77 16.53 -11.07
C ASN A 117 21.56 15.72 -12.10
N MET A 118 21.17 15.80 -13.36
CA MET A 118 21.80 15.14 -14.49
C MET A 118 22.31 16.16 -15.50
N SER A 119 22.59 17.38 -15.07
CA SER A 119 23.10 18.46 -15.93
C SER A 119 24.46 18.11 -16.55
N GLY A 120 25.31 17.33 -15.85
CA GLY A 120 26.55 16.79 -16.40
C GLY A 120 26.35 15.88 -17.63
N TRP A 121 25.15 15.38 -17.86
CA TRP A 121 24.78 14.55 -19.01
C TRP A 121 23.83 15.28 -19.96
N GLY A 122 23.62 16.57 -19.75
CA GLY A 122 22.74 17.40 -20.57
C GLY A 122 21.24 17.15 -20.33
N MET A 123 20.86 16.51 -19.24
CA MET A 123 19.46 16.13 -18.97
C MET A 123 18.75 17.08 -17.97
N GLY A 124 19.46 18.01 -17.35
CA GLY A 124 18.90 19.02 -16.45
C GLY A 124 18.81 18.61 -14.98
N VAL A 125 17.95 19.29 -14.25
CA VAL A 125 17.68 19.11 -12.82
C VAL A 125 16.17 18.94 -12.61
N GLY A 126 15.74 18.11 -11.68
CA GLY A 126 14.34 17.90 -11.38
C GLY A 126 14.10 17.37 -9.97
N SER A 127 12.84 17.15 -9.62
CA SER A 127 12.45 16.56 -8.35
C SER A 127 12.27 15.05 -8.45
N ASP A 128 12.63 14.36 -7.38
CA ASP A 128 12.29 12.96 -7.16
C ASP A 128 10.82 12.85 -6.73
N ALA A 129 10.26 11.66 -6.81
CA ALA A 129 8.98 11.35 -6.21
C ALA A 129 9.21 10.72 -4.82
N ASP A 130 8.75 11.40 -3.80
CA ASP A 130 8.84 10.95 -2.41
C ASP A 130 7.46 10.56 -1.86
N PHE A 131 7.44 9.79 -0.78
CA PHE A 131 6.22 9.45 -0.05
C PHE A 131 6.10 10.33 1.20
N VAL A 132 4.86 10.75 1.50
CA VAL A 132 4.54 11.47 2.73
C VAL A 132 3.27 10.93 3.36
N ALA A 133 3.27 10.78 4.71
CA ALA A 133 2.05 10.65 5.49
C ALA A 133 1.63 12.03 5.97
N VAL A 134 0.42 12.43 5.60
CA VAL A 134 -0.17 13.73 5.94
C VAL A 134 -1.20 13.51 7.03
N GLU A 135 -1.02 14.16 8.19
CA GLU A 135 -2.05 14.23 9.23
C GLU A 135 -3.18 15.15 8.75
N LEU A 136 -4.41 14.68 8.85
CA LEU A 136 -5.60 15.40 8.43
C LEU A 136 -6.41 15.88 9.62
N ASP A 137 -7.09 16.98 9.44
CA ASP A 137 -8.22 17.36 10.26
C ASP A 137 -9.42 16.49 9.89
N ALA A 138 -9.95 15.71 10.82
CA ALA A 138 -11.01 14.73 10.54
C ALA A 138 -12.37 15.35 10.21
N GLU A 139 -12.60 16.63 10.55
CA GLU A 139 -13.84 17.35 10.26
C GLU A 139 -13.80 18.04 8.89
N THR A 140 -12.66 18.65 8.56
CA THR A 140 -12.50 19.47 7.34
C THR A 140 -11.75 18.75 6.23
N MET A 141 -11.12 17.61 6.52
CA MET A 141 -10.20 16.86 5.65
C MET A 141 -8.92 17.64 5.30
N GLN A 142 -8.68 18.79 5.86
CA GLN A 142 -7.54 19.64 5.55
C GLN A 142 -6.22 19.05 6.08
N ALA A 143 -5.15 19.24 5.32
CA ALA A 143 -3.80 18.88 5.73
C ALA A 143 -3.34 19.75 6.91
N LYS A 144 -2.84 19.11 7.99
CA LYS A 144 -2.32 19.78 9.20
C LYS A 144 -0.82 19.69 9.32
N ALA A 145 -0.26 18.50 9.16
CA ALA A 145 1.16 18.22 9.40
C ALA A 145 1.66 17.08 8.50
N PHE A 146 2.96 16.97 8.39
CA PHE A 146 3.66 15.93 7.63
C PHE A 146 4.58 15.10 8.56
N PRO A 147 4.02 14.24 9.43
CA PRO A 147 4.80 13.55 10.45
C PRO A 147 5.74 12.49 9.91
N VAL A 148 5.50 11.97 8.71
CA VAL A 148 6.38 10.99 8.07
C VAL A 148 6.67 11.44 6.65
N VAL A 149 7.94 11.65 6.37
CA VAL A 149 8.46 11.90 5.01
C VAL A 149 9.48 10.82 4.71
N PHE A 150 9.29 10.13 3.59
CA PHE A 150 10.14 9.06 3.14
C PHE A 150 10.57 9.32 1.69
N GLY A 151 11.87 9.26 1.43
CA GLY A 151 12.40 9.48 0.10
C GLY A 151 13.91 9.36 -0.01
N GLY A 152 14.43 9.70 -1.18
CA GLY A 152 15.85 9.78 -1.44
C GLY A 152 16.46 11.02 -0.78
N LYS A 153 17.69 10.90 -0.29
CA LYS A 153 18.48 12.08 0.11
C LYS A 153 18.93 12.80 -1.16
N GLY A 154 18.27 13.91 -1.49
CA GLY A 154 18.61 14.72 -2.64
C GLY A 154 20.04 15.25 -2.62
N ASN A 155 20.74 15.19 -3.73
CA ASN A 155 22.06 15.79 -3.90
C ASN A 155 22.14 16.53 -5.25
N TYR A 156 21.46 17.66 -5.34
CA TYR A 156 21.44 18.49 -6.53
C TYR A 156 22.78 19.18 -6.85
N THR A 157 23.75 19.10 -5.96
CA THR A 157 25.10 19.67 -6.17
C THR A 157 26.00 18.73 -6.99
N ASP A 158 25.69 17.44 -7.06
CA ASP A 158 26.37 16.46 -7.90
C ASP A 158 25.70 16.38 -9.25
N ALA A 159 26.35 16.86 -10.31
CA ALA A 159 25.81 16.92 -11.66
C ALA A 159 25.55 15.57 -12.35
N SER A 160 25.84 14.47 -11.68
CA SER A 160 25.55 13.09 -12.11
C SER A 160 24.60 12.33 -11.17
N TYR A 161 23.97 13.01 -10.22
CA TYR A 161 23.05 12.41 -9.26
C TYR A 161 21.68 12.17 -9.89
N MET A 162 21.24 10.92 -9.95
CA MET A 162 20.02 10.51 -10.63
C MET A 162 18.79 10.34 -9.70
N GLY A 163 18.92 10.54 -8.42
CA GLY A 163 17.82 10.46 -7.47
C GLY A 163 17.23 9.06 -7.25
N ILE A 164 16.25 8.98 -6.37
CA ILE A 164 15.47 7.77 -6.10
C ILE A 164 14.00 8.13 -6.03
N ASP A 165 13.20 7.57 -6.93
CA ASP A 165 11.76 7.74 -6.96
C ASP A 165 11.05 6.65 -6.15
N ALA A 166 10.09 7.03 -5.31
CA ALA A 166 9.05 6.14 -4.84
C ALA A 166 8.02 5.93 -5.96
N LYS A 167 7.90 4.72 -6.49
CA LYS A 167 7.00 4.42 -7.63
C LYS A 167 5.62 3.94 -7.18
N SER A 168 5.57 3.14 -6.14
CA SER A 168 4.33 2.75 -5.48
C SER A 168 4.56 2.70 -3.98
N ALA A 169 3.57 3.10 -3.22
CA ALA A 169 3.66 3.05 -1.77
C ALA A 169 2.32 2.68 -1.16
N LYS A 170 2.36 2.02 0.00
CA LYS A 170 1.20 1.75 0.84
C LYS A 170 1.52 2.07 2.28
N MET A 171 0.51 2.52 2.99
CA MET A 171 0.57 2.82 4.42
C MET A 171 -0.57 2.06 5.13
N ALA A 172 -0.27 1.54 6.30
CA ALA A 172 -1.24 0.91 7.20
C ALA A 172 -0.87 1.22 8.65
N SER A 173 -1.76 0.93 9.59
CA SER A 173 -1.55 1.22 11.00
C SER A 173 -1.99 0.03 11.87
N ASP A 174 -1.35 -0.12 13.03
CA ASP A 174 -1.83 -0.98 14.13
C ASP A 174 -2.51 -0.18 15.26
N GLY A 175 -2.81 1.08 15.01
CA GLY A 175 -3.40 2.01 15.97
C GLY A 175 -2.37 2.91 16.66
N SER A 176 -1.11 2.49 16.79
CA SER A 176 -0.04 3.26 17.46
C SER A 176 1.11 3.63 16.51
N ASN A 177 1.35 2.76 15.54
CA ASN A 177 2.42 2.93 14.57
C ASN A 177 1.84 3.08 13.16
N LEU A 178 2.51 3.86 12.34
CA LEU A 178 2.36 3.82 10.89
C LEU A 178 3.42 2.89 10.32
N TYR A 179 2.99 1.97 9.48
CA TYR A 179 3.84 1.13 8.65
C TYR A 179 3.71 1.61 7.21
N LEU A 180 4.82 1.75 6.54
CA LEU A 180 4.83 2.07 5.13
C LEU A 180 5.72 1.09 4.37
N VAL A 181 5.33 0.81 3.14
CA VAL A 181 6.15 0.08 2.20
C VAL A 181 6.11 0.81 0.86
N ALA A 182 7.27 1.00 0.26
CA ALA A 182 7.38 1.62 -1.05
C ALA A 182 8.28 0.78 -1.96
N SER A 183 7.90 0.64 -3.22
CA SER A 183 8.86 0.27 -4.26
C SER A 183 9.66 1.51 -4.64
N VAL A 184 10.95 1.36 -4.75
CA VAL A 184 11.85 2.45 -5.11
C VAL A 184 12.57 2.11 -6.39
N ASN A 185 12.68 3.10 -7.27
CA ASN A 185 13.37 3.01 -8.53
C ASN A 185 14.39 4.14 -8.62
N GLY A 186 15.52 3.89 -9.24
CA GLY A 186 16.56 4.91 -9.42
C GLY A 186 17.71 4.38 -10.26
N PHE A 187 18.56 5.31 -10.68
CA PHE A 187 19.77 5.01 -11.44
C PHE A 187 20.99 5.60 -10.73
N TYR A 188 22.11 4.89 -10.73
CA TYR A 188 23.42 5.38 -10.31
C TYR A 188 23.38 6.17 -9.01
N SER A 189 23.12 5.57 -7.89
CA SER A 189 23.06 6.40 -6.72
C SER A 189 24.01 5.98 -5.62
N ASN A 190 24.75 6.97 -5.13
CA ASN A 190 25.17 7.02 -3.75
C ASN A 190 24.01 7.55 -2.87
N ALA A 191 22.76 7.32 -3.29
CA ALA A 191 21.60 7.86 -2.62
C ALA A 191 21.28 7.00 -1.41
N ALA A 192 21.16 7.62 -0.27
CA ALA A 192 20.63 7.02 0.94
C ALA A 192 19.11 7.27 1.01
N LEU A 193 18.34 6.25 1.38
CA LEU A 193 16.95 6.40 1.73
C LEU A 193 16.83 6.92 3.17
N GLN A 194 15.90 7.82 3.38
CA GLN A 194 15.70 8.46 4.68
C GLN A 194 14.22 8.42 5.09
N VAL A 195 14.00 8.38 6.40
CA VAL A 195 12.71 8.63 7.03
C VAL A 195 12.89 9.85 7.92
N ASN A 196 12.09 10.90 7.69
CA ASN A 196 12.17 12.16 8.44
C ASN A 196 13.59 12.78 8.49
N GLY A 197 14.32 12.69 7.38
CA GLY A 197 15.66 13.24 7.27
C GLY A 197 16.78 12.37 7.87
N GLU A 198 16.45 11.24 8.49
CA GLU A 198 17.44 10.30 9.02
C GLU A 198 17.63 9.09 8.09
N VAL A 199 18.84 8.81 7.73
CA VAL A 199 19.21 7.58 7.03
C VAL A 199 19.04 6.40 7.98
N LYS A 200 18.15 5.46 7.64
CA LYS A 200 17.85 4.32 8.50
C LYS A 200 18.47 3.01 8.03
N ASP A 201 18.56 2.82 6.73
CA ASP A 201 19.22 1.68 6.12
C ASP A 201 19.87 2.16 4.82
N GLU A 202 21.17 1.95 4.69
CA GLU A 202 21.89 2.29 3.47
C GLU A 202 21.88 1.07 2.55
N PRO A 203 21.05 1.08 1.51
CA PRO A 203 21.20 0.07 0.49
C PRO A 203 22.57 0.24 -0.17
N SER A 204 23.23 -0.87 -0.41
CA SER A 204 24.51 -0.86 -1.14
C SER A 204 24.29 -0.59 -2.65
N PHE A 205 23.59 0.48 -2.98
CA PHE A 205 23.34 0.94 -4.35
C PHE A 205 24.62 1.49 -5.00
N LYS A 206 25.71 0.78 -4.92
CA LYS A 206 27.01 1.23 -5.44
C LYS A 206 27.22 0.97 -6.93
N TYR A 207 26.19 0.55 -7.67
CA TYR A 207 26.38 0.11 -9.05
C TYR A 207 25.51 0.83 -10.07
N ALA A 208 26.12 1.06 -11.21
CA ALA A 208 25.52 1.50 -12.46
C ALA A 208 24.39 0.52 -12.89
N GLY A 209 23.17 0.79 -12.53
CA GLY A 209 22.03 -0.05 -12.89
C GLY A 209 20.74 0.43 -12.26
N GLY A 210 19.62 -0.02 -12.78
CA GLY A 210 18.30 0.26 -12.18
C GLY A 210 18.18 -0.36 -10.79
N ILE A 211 17.49 0.32 -9.89
CA ILE A 211 17.18 -0.17 -8.55
C ILE A 211 15.81 -0.84 -8.61
N ASN A 212 15.72 -2.08 -8.15
CA ASN A 212 14.47 -2.80 -7.90
C ASN A 212 14.48 -3.20 -6.43
N ALA A 213 14.06 -2.28 -5.57
CA ALA A 213 14.06 -2.49 -4.15
C ALA A 213 12.70 -2.14 -3.54
N PHE A 214 12.39 -2.82 -2.44
CA PHE A 214 11.29 -2.46 -1.56
C PHE A 214 11.85 -1.92 -0.26
N TYR A 215 11.30 -0.80 0.15
CA TYR A 215 11.65 -0.16 1.41
C TYR A 215 10.46 -0.27 2.36
N VAL A 216 10.73 -0.77 3.55
CA VAL A 216 9.71 -0.94 4.59
C VAL A 216 10.13 -0.14 5.81
N ALA A 217 9.24 0.69 6.32
CA ALA A 217 9.48 1.45 7.53
C ALA A 217 8.33 1.31 8.54
N SER A 218 8.68 1.42 9.81
CA SER A 218 7.76 1.54 10.94
C SER A 218 8.05 2.86 11.65
N VAL A 219 7.03 3.66 11.89
CA VAL A 219 7.13 4.95 12.57
C VAL A 219 6.16 4.97 13.74
N ASN A 220 6.69 5.11 14.95
CA ASN A 220 5.88 5.35 16.15
C ASN A 220 5.64 6.85 16.30
N LEU A 221 4.38 7.24 16.22
CA LEU A 221 3.99 8.66 16.24
C LEU A 221 4.05 9.27 17.66
N GLY A 222 3.89 8.45 18.70
CA GLY A 222 3.86 8.92 20.08
C GLY A 222 5.23 9.38 20.59
N ASN A 223 6.32 8.72 20.17
CA ASN A 223 7.68 9.03 20.59
C ASN A 223 8.60 9.44 19.41
N ASN A 224 8.05 9.53 18.21
CA ASN A 224 8.75 9.88 16.96
C ASN A 224 9.98 9.00 16.67
N THR A 225 9.90 7.71 17.04
CA THR A 225 10.95 6.74 16.68
C THR A 225 10.60 6.01 15.40
N SER A 226 11.59 5.71 14.61
CA SER A 226 11.40 4.97 13.36
C SER A 226 12.47 3.90 13.17
N SER A 227 12.08 2.82 12.51
CA SER A 227 12.95 1.79 11.97
C SER A 227 12.62 1.55 10.51
N ALA A 228 13.61 1.11 9.75
CA ALA A 228 13.40 0.81 8.34
C ALA A 228 14.33 -0.30 7.86
N LYS A 229 13.94 -0.93 6.75
CA LYS A 229 14.72 -1.98 6.12
C LYS A 229 14.55 -1.95 4.60
N VAL A 230 15.65 -2.14 3.88
CA VAL A 230 15.67 -2.26 2.43
C VAL A 230 15.73 -3.74 2.05
N TYR A 231 14.89 -4.12 1.10
CA TYR A 231 14.93 -5.41 0.42
C TYR A 231 15.33 -5.17 -1.02
N ASP A 232 16.57 -5.54 -1.36
CA ASP A 232 17.18 -5.24 -2.64
C ASP A 232 17.30 -6.48 -3.51
N GLY A 233 16.63 -6.47 -4.66
CA GLY A 233 16.69 -7.52 -5.68
C GLY A 233 18.00 -7.55 -6.48
N LYS A 234 18.93 -6.63 -6.23
CA LYS A 234 20.23 -6.52 -6.93
C LYS A 234 20.06 -6.50 -8.46
N TYR A 235 19.25 -5.57 -8.91
CA TYR A 235 18.95 -5.43 -10.32
C TYR A 235 20.12 -4.78 -11.06
N GLY A 236 20.53 -5.39 -12.18
CA GLY A 236 21.46 -4.79 -13.12
C GLY A 236 20.71 -4.08 -14.25
N TRP A 237 21.31 -3.06 -14.84
CA TRP A 237 20.79 -2.43 -16.05
C TRP A 237 20.55 -3.46 -17.16
N VAL A 238 19.31 -3.54 -17.64
CA VAL A 238 18.99 -4.25 -18.88
C VAL A 238 18.70 -3.22 -19.96
N SER A 239 19.66 -2.99 -20.82
CA SER A 239 19.51 -2.16 -22.01
C SER A 239 18.36 -2.71 -22.87
N GLY A 240 17.32 -1.90 -23.07
CA GLY A 240 16.18 -2.24 -23.93
C GLY A 240 15.01 -2.95 -23.27
N ALA A 241 15.06 -3.27 -21.97
CA ALA A 241 13.89 -3.72 -21.24
C ALA A 241 13.06 -2.52 -20.82
N SER A 242 12.12 -2.10 -21.66
CA SER A 242 10.98 -1.33 -21.18
C SER A 242 10.08 -2.29 -20.40
N SER A 243 10.27 -2.38 -19.08
CA SER A 243 9.28 -3.00 -18.23
C SER A 243 7.96 -2.27 -18.39
N LEU A 244 6.96 -2.96 -18.90
CA LEU A 244 5.64 -2.38 -19.18
C LEU A 244 4.81 -2.28 -17.89
N VAL A 245 5.12 -3.11 -16.89
CA VAL A 245 4.60 -3.02 -15.52
C VAL A 245 5.79 -2.71 -14.61
N GLU A 246 5.78 -1.56 -13.99
CA GLU A 246 6.76 -1.26 -12.96
C GLU A 246 6.52 -2.20 -11.77
N PRO A 247 7.57 -2.83 -11.21
CA PRO A 247 7.45 -3.57 -9.98
C PRO A 247 6.88 -2.64 -8.90
N GLY A 248 5.98 -3.16 -8.08
CA GLY A 248 5.28 -2.28 -7.16
C GLY A 248 4.59 -2.99 -6.02
N VAL A 249 4.37 -2.21 -4.97
CA VAL A 249 3.53 -2.58 -3.85
C VAL A 249 2.09 -2.19 -4.15
N ALA A 250 1.20 -3.16 -4.10
CA ALA A 250 -0.22 -2.93 -4.33
C ALA A 250 -1.05 -3.04 -3.05
N SER A 251 -0.56 -3.77 -2.05
CA SER A 251 -1.28 -3.99 -0.78
C SER A 251 -0.33 -4.03 0.41
N LEU A 252 -0.77 -3.44 1.52
CA LEU A 252 -0.17 -3.55 2.84
C LEU A 252 -1.29 -3.70 3.87
N THR A 253 -1.21 -4.73 4.71
CA THR A 253 -2.17 -4.99 5.79
C THR A 253 -1.41 -5.34 7.06
N VAL A 254 -1.86 -4.79 8.20
CA VAL A 254 -1.37 -5.15 9.52
C VAL A 254 -2.33 -6.15 10.16
N LYS A 255 -1.83 -7.30 10.58
CA LYS A 255 -2.64 -8.32 11.29
C LYS A 255 -1.81 -8.99 12.39
N GLY A 256 -2.23 -8.82 13.64
CA GLY A 256 -1.48 -9.35 14.78
C GLY A 256 -0.06 -8.78 14.84
N ASP A 257 0.94 -9.64 14.85
CA ASP A 257 2.35 -9.28 14.91
C ASP A 257 3.01 -9.18 13.53
N ASP A 258 2.23 -9.31 12.46
CA ASP A 258 2.73 -9.38 11.09
C ASP A 258 2.26 -8.21 10.22
N LEU A 259 3.10 -7.88 9.24
CA LEU A 259 2.78 -7.04 8.08
C LEU A 259 2.62 -7.97 6.88
N TYR A 260 1.51 -7.89 6.18
CA TYR A 260 1.27 -8.59 4.93
C TYR A 260 1.39 -7.65 3.76
N ILE A 261 2.28 -7.96 2.84
CA ILE A 261 2.60 -7.14 1.67
C ILE A 261 2.34 -7.96 0.42
N GLY A 262 1.64 -7.37 -0.54
CA GLY A 262 1.42 -7.95 -1.85
C GLY A 262 1.75 -6.99 -2.96
N GLY A 263 2.23 -7.53 -4.08
CA GLY A 263 2.62 -6.72 -5.22
C GLY A 263 3.21 -7.55 -6.35
N SER A 264 3.98 -6.87 -7.20
CA SER A 264 4.71 -7.47 -8.32
C SER A 264 6.18 -7.11 -8.25
N PHE A 265 7.04 -8.00 -8.72
CA PHE A 265 8.49 -7.77 -8.77
C PHE A 265 9.05 -8.14 -10.15
N PHE A 266 10.22 -7.62 -10.44
CA PHE A 266 10.91 -7.81 -11.71
C PHE A 266 12.22 -8.57 -11.50
N GLN A 267 12.51 -9.54 -12.35
CA GLN A 267 13.72 -10.36 -12.38
C GLN A 267 14.05 -11.10 -11.08
N THR A 268 14.51 -10.43 -10.04
CA THR A 268 14.91 -11.04 -8.77
C THR A 268 13.96 -10.60 -7.67
N PHE A 269 13.40 -11.54 -6.94
CA PHE A 269 12.50 -11.24 -5.84
C PHE A 269 13.26 -10.63 -4.66
N PRO A 270 12.99 -9.36 -4.30
CA PRO A 270 13.82 -8.66 -3.30
C PRO A 270 13.74 -9.26 -1.89
N PHE A 271 12.63 -9.91 -1.54
CA PHE A 271 12.45 -10.55 -0.22
C PHE A 271 13.05 -11.96 -0.12
N ASP A 272 13.32 -12.60 -1.27
CA ASP A 272 14.08 -13.85 -1.39
C ASP A 272 14.86 -13.85 -2.71
N THR A 273 16.11 -13.46 -2.68
CA THR A 273 16.95 -13.30 -3.87
C THR A 273 17.29 -14.60 -4.62
N ASN A 274 16.95 -15.76 -4.06
CA ASN A 274 17.04 -17.05 -4.76
C ASN A 274 15.88 -17.25 -5.76
N VAL A 275 14.78 -16.52 -5.58
CA VAL A 275 13.61 -16.58 -6.47
C VAL A 275 13.79 -15.61 -7.62
N LYS A 276 13.55 -16.09 -8.83
CA LYS A 276 13.61 -15.30 -10.06
C LYS A 276 12.22 -15.26 -10.69
N ALA A 277 11.88 -14.16 -11.30
CA ALA A 277 10.67 -14.04 -12.09
C ALA A 277 10.72 -15.00 -13.29
N VAL A 278 9.61 -15.63 -13.58
CA VAL A 278 9.43 -16.55 -14.72
C VAL A 278 9.21 -15.75 -16.00
N GLY A 279 8.47 -14.64 -15.90
CA GLY A 279 8.26 -13.67 -16.96
C GLY A 279 9.07 -12.41 -16.76
N ASN A 280 8.52 -11.26 -17.19
CA ASN A 280 9.07 -9.95 -16.88
C ASN A 280 8.76 -9.55 -15.43
N THR A 281 7.51 -9.74 -15.02
CA THR A 281 7.01 -9.34 -13.71
C THR A 281 6.14 -10.45 -13.14
N ASP A 282 6.48 -10.93 -11.96
CA ASP A 282 5.74 -11.94 -11.23
C ASP A 282 5.04 -11.34 -10.00
N ILE A 283 4.01 -12.03 -9.52
CA ILE A 283 3.25 -11.68 -8.32
C ILE A 283 3.96 -12.21 -7.08
N PHE A 284 3.88 -11.45 -5.98
CA PHE A 284 4.37 -11.89 -4.68
C PHE A 284 3.39 -11.62 -3.54
N PHE A 285 3.57 -12.37 -2.48
CA PHE A 285 3.03 -12.15 -1.14
C PHE A 285 4.14 -12.34 -0.11
N VAL A 286 4.26 -11.41 0.84
CA VAL A 286 5.26 -11.46 1.91
C VAL A 286 4.59 -11.20 3.26
N SER A 287 5.02 -11.95 4.27
CA SER A 287 4.77 -11.66 5.69
C SER A 287 6.06 -11.23 6.35
N LEU A 288 6.04 -10.05 6.99
CA LEU A 288 7.14 -9.53 7.80
C LEU A 288 6.70 -9.41 9.25
N LYS A 289 7.62 -9.66 10.16
CA LYS A 289 7.41 -9.41 11.59
C LYS A 289 7.44 -7.90 11.88
N LYS A 290 6.43 -7.37 12.55
CA LYS A 290 6.33 -5.92 12.86
C LYS A 290 7.49 -5.39 13.69
N SER A 291 8.01 -6.19 14.62
CA SER A 291 8.98 -5.72 15.61
C SER A 291 10.37 -5.41 15.05
N ASP A 292 10.77 -6.08 13.95
CA ASP A 292 12.12 -5.97 13.37
C ASP A 292 12.12 -5.99 11.85
N LEU A 293 10.93 -5.98 11.24
CA LEU A 293 10.72 -6.04 9.81
C LEU A 293 11.36 -7.26 9.12
N SER A 294 11.63 -8.35 9.85
CA SER A 294 12.22 -9.56 9.28
C SER A 294 11.20 -10.36 8.47
N VAL A 295 11.67 -10.98 7.38
CA VAL A 295 10.84 -11.86 6.55
C VAL A 295 10.45 -13.12 7.34
N GLN A 296 9.17 -13.37 7.47
CA GLN A 296 8.62 -14.60 8.02
C GLN A 296 8.25 -15.59 6.92
N LYS A 297 7.62 -15.08 5.86
CA LYS A 297 7.23 -15.86 4.69
C LYS A 297 7.40 -14.98 3.45
N ALA A 298 8.02 -15.54 2.40
CA ALA A 298 8.12 -14.92 1.09
C ALA A 298 7.63 -15.92 0.04
N LEU A 299 6.56 -15.58 -0.64
CA LEU A 299 5.91 -16.44 -1.63
C LEU A 299 5.78 -15.67 -2.94
N ALA A 300 6.20 -16.27 -4.03
CA ALA A 300 6.11 -15.69 -5.36
C ALA A 300 5.69 -16.73 -6.38
N SER A 301 5.08 -16.29 -7.47
CA SER A 301 4.80 -17.09 -8.65
C SER A 301 4.51 -16.21 -9.84
N GLY A 302 4.90 -16.69 -11.02
CA GLY A 302 4.51 -16.16 -12.31
C GLY A 302 3.68 -17.15 -13.11
N TYR A 303 3.05 -16.66 -14.16
CA TYR A 303 2.31 -17.45 -15.12
C TYR A 303 3.17 -17.64 -16.37
N ASP A 304 3.58 -18.89 -16.63
CA ASP A 304 4.50 -19.21 -17.73
C ASP A 304 3.75 -19.35 -19.06
N GLU A 305 3.45 -18.25 -19.71
CA GLU A 305 3.16 -18.24 -21.14
C GLU A 305 4.22 -17.43 -21.89
N LYS A 306 5.35 -18.04 -22.14
CA LYS A 306 6.30 -17.54 -23.13
C LYS A 306 5.75 -17.75 -24.54
N SER A 307 4.82 -16.90 -24.96
CA SER A 307 4.59 -16.72 -26.39
C SER A 307 5.70 -15.81 -26.91
N ALA A 308 6.44 -16.31 -27.91
CA ALA A 308 7.53 -15.58 -28.54
C ALA A 308 7.12 -14.14 -28.90
N GLY A 309 7.70 -13.16 -28.23
CA GLY A 309 7.53 -11.73 -28.51
C GLY A 309 6.53 -10.97 -27.65
N ASN A 310 5.82 -11.60 -26.72
CA ASN A 310 4.99 -10.92 -25.72
C ASN A 310 5.56 -11.19 -24.33
N ASP A 311 6.09 -10.17 -23.70
CA ASP A 311 6.48 -10.19 -22.32
C ASP A 311 5.19 -10.14 -21.48
N ASN A 312 4.72 -11.29 -20.99
CA ASN A 312 3.61 -11.34 -20.06
C ASN A 312 4.03 -10.76 -18.72
N GLU A 313 3.19 -9.91 -18.20
CA GLU A 313 3.39 -9.24 -16.93
C GLU A 313 2.20 -9.55 -16.03
N GLU A 314 2.44 -10.06 -14.84
CA GLU A 314 1.39 -10.30 -13.88
C GLU A 314 1.21 -9.07 -12.99
N LYS A 315 -0.04 -8.62 -12.93
CA LYS A 315 -0.45 -7.52 -12.07
C LYS A 315 -1.19 -8.04 -10.86
N PHE A 316 -0.66 -7.75 -9.68
CA PHE A 316 -1.31 -8.05 -8.42
C PHE A 316 -2.55 -7.15 -8.21
N SER A 317 -3.63 -7.71 -7.66
CA SER A 317 -4.88 -7.00 -7.37
C SER A 317 -5.23 -6.99 -5.88
N GLY A 318 -4.93 -8.06 -5.15
CA GLY A 318 -5.26 -8.19 -3.75
C GLY A 318 -5.02 -9.59 -3.22
N PHE A 319 -5.27 -9.80 -1.93
CA PHE A 319 -5.18 -11.12 -1.32
C PHE A 319 -6.28 -11.32 -0.26
N ALA A 320 -6.54 -12.58 0.03
CA ALA A 320 -7.39 -13.02 1.14
C ALA A 320 -6.71 -14.13 1.92
N ILE A 321 -6.93 -14.16 3.23
CA ILE A 321 -6.41 -15.19 4.13
C ILE A 321 -7.57 -15.75 4.95
N ASP A 322 -7.79 -17.08 4.82
CA ASP A 322 -8.73 -17.84 5.62
C ASP A 322 -7.96 -18.94 6.36
N GLY A 323 -7.71 -18.76 7.67
CA GLY A 323 -6.81 -19.60 8.44
C GLY A 323 -5.38 -19.57 7.93
N THR A 324 -4.88 -20.69 7.44
CA THR A 324 -3.58 -20.81 6.75
C THR A 324 -3.70 -20.70 5.24
N GLN A 325 -4.92 -20.67 4.69
CA GLN A 325 -5.13 -20.63 3.24
C GLN A 325 -5.04 -19.20 2.72
N LEU A 326 -4.02 -18.95 1.91
CA LEU A 326 -3.80 -17.70 1.19
C LEU A 326 -4.39 -17.83 -0.21
N SER A 327 -5.14 -16.82 -0.62
CA SER A 327 -5.51 -16.58 -2.01
C SER A 327 -4.95 -15.24 -2.45
N VAL A 328 -4.19 -15.20 -3.52
CA VAL A 328 -3.66 -13.99 -4.15
C VAL A 328 -4.33 -13.83 -5.50
N TYR A 329 -4.87 -12.65 -5.75
CA TYR A 329 -5.59 -12.33 -6.97
C TYR A 329 -4.76 -11.41 -7.86
N GLY A 330 -4.85 -11.65 -9.15
CA GLY A 330 -4.18 -10.85 -10.15
C GLY A 330 -4.63 -11.18 -11.55
N GLY A 331 -3.86 -10.80 -12.52
CA GLY A 331 -4.11 -11.11 -13.91
C GLY A 331 -2.91 -10.82 -14.79
N VAL A 332 -2.92 -11.43 -15.96
CA VAL A 332 -1.95 -11.10 -17.01
C VAL A 332 -2.30 -9.76 -17.60
N ALA A 333 -1.34 -8.85 -17.58
CA ALA A 333 -1.46 -7.54 -18.19
C ALA A 333 -0.64 -7.48 -19.47
N SER A 334 -1.20 -6.93 -20.51
CA SER A 334 -0.48 -6.63 -21.76
C SER A 334 -0.63 -5.18 -22.13
N ARG A 335 0.40 -4.60 -22.75
CA ARG A 335 0.35 -3.27 -23.36
C ARG A 335 0.70 -3.37 -24.84
N LYS A 336 0.10 -2.51 -25.62
CA LYS A 336 0.47 -2.38 -27.03
C LYS A 336 1.83 -1.70 -27.20
N ASP A 337 2.13 -0.76 -26.32
CA ASP A 337 3.39 -0.01 -26.24
C ASP A 337 3.50 0.64 -24.85
N VAL A 338 4.65 1.26 -24.54
CA VAL A 338 4.94 1.91 -23.26
C VAL A 338 4.02 3.07 -22.89
N TYR A 339 3.30 3.62 -23.86
CA TYR A 339 2.38 4.75 -23.66
C TYR A 339 0.91 4.29 -23.56
N SER A 340 0.63 3.05 -23.91
CA SER A 340 -0.73 2.50 -23.87
C SER A 340 -1.10 2.04 -22.46
N PRO A 341 -2.36 2.23 -22.02
CA PRO A 341 -2.86 1.60 -20.80
C PRO A 341 -2.69 0.08 -20.90
N SER A 342 -2.32 -0.55 -19.79
CA SER A 342 -2.32 -2.01 -19.72
C SER A 342 -3.75 -2.55 -19.81
N THR A 343 -3.97 -3.52 -20.70
CA THR A 343 -5.20 -4.29 -20.75
C THR A 343 -4.99 -5.61 -20.04
N LEU A 344 -5.99 -6.02 -19.25
CA LEU A 344 -5.98 -7.29 -18.53
C LEU A 344 -6.60 -8.37 -19.41
N SER A 345 -5.83 -9.41 -19.71
CA SER A 345 -6.26 -10.46 -20.63
C SER A 345 -6.75 -11.73 -19.94
N THR A 346 -6.09 -12.14 -18.87
CA THR A 346 -6.35 -13.42 -18.19
C THR A 346 -6.43 -13.19 -16.68
N PRO A 347 -7.59 -13.43 -16.05
CA PRO A 347 -7.70 -13.39 -14.61
C PRO A 347 -7.00 -14.58 -13.96
N LEU A 348 -6.23 -14.33 -12.91
CA LEU A 348 -5.44 -15.32 -12.19
C LEU A 348 -5.81 -15.33 -10.70
N LYS A 349 -5.78 -16.52 -10.13
CA LYS A 349 -5.85 -16.74 -8.69
C LYS A 349 -4.72 -17.69 -8.30
N PHE A 350 -3.84 -17.20 -7.44
CA PHE A 350 -2.77 -17.99 -6.86
C PHE A 350 -3.18 -18.45 -5.45
N THR A 351 -2.75 -19.62 -5.06
CA THR A 351 -3.06 -20.17 -3.73
C THR A 351 -1.82 -20.70 -3.02
N ALA A 352 -1.85 -20.66 -1.70
CA ALA A 352 -0.83 -21.28 -0.86
C ALA A 352 -1.39 -21.63 0.51
N ASP A 353 -0.89 -22.70 1.11
CA ASP A 353 -1.01 -22.92 2.55
C ASP A 353 0.17 -22.20 3.24
N MET A 354 -0.10 -21.13 3.95
CA MET A 354 0.94 -20.32 4.59
C MET A 354 1.78 -21.08 5.62
N ALA A 355 1.26 -22.19 6.18
CA ALA A 355 2.02 -23.01 7.12
C ALA A 355 3.12 -23.82 6.43
N SER A 356 2.90 -24.32 5.21
CA SER A 356 3.76 -25.27 4.54
C SER A 356 4.33 -24.82 3.19
N ALA A 357 3.69 -23.84 2.52
CA ALA A 357 4.10 -23.45 1.17
C ALA A 357 5.46 -22.76 1.10
N THR A 358 6.19 -23.05 0.02
CA THR A 358 7.45 -22.40 -0.37
C THR A 358 7.29 -21.48 -1.58
N GLY A 359 6.11 -21.43 -2.20
CA GLY A 359 5.74 -20.58 -3.32
C GLY A 359 4.23 -20.49 -3.48
N LEU A 360 3.78 -19.69 -4.42
CA LEU A 360 2.37 -19.60 -4.81
C LEU A 360 2.08 -20.61 -5.92
N THR A 361 0.92 -21.25 -5.85
CA THR A 361 0.44 -22.13 -6.93
C THR A 361 -0.49 -21.32 -7.83
N ALA A 362 -0.12 -21.19 -9.10
CA ALA A 362 -0.91 -20.47 -10.09
C ALA A 362 -2.16 -21.26 -10.50
N GLY A 363 -3.25 -20.55 -10.71
CA GLY A 363 -4.51 -21.08 -11.21
C GLY A 363 -5.30 -20.01 -11.98
N SER A 364 -6.25 -20.43 -12.79
CA SER A 364 -7.16 -19.55 -13.49
C SER A 364 -8.28 -19.05 -12.56
N ALA A 365 -8.83 -17.88 -12.85
CA ALA A 365 -10.05 -17.38 -12.27
C ALA A 365 -11.08 -17.09 -13.37
N GLU A 366 -12.36 -17.19 -13.04
CA GLU A 366 -13.43 -16.90 -14.01
C GLU A 366 -13.56 -15.41 -14.32
N GLN A 367 -13.25 -14.56 -13.33
CA GLN A 367 -13.37 -13.11 -13.45
C GLN A 367 -12.12 -12.44 -12.88
N TYR A 368 -11.81 -11.26 -13.42
CA TYR A 368 -10.72 -10.45 -12.89
C TYR A 368 -11.12 -9.76 -11.59
N THR A 369 -10.36 -10.03 -10.54
CA THR A 369 -10.51 -9.35 -9.25
C THR A 369 -9.74 -8.04 -9.29
N THR A 370 -10.44 -6.91 -9.21
CA THR A 370 -9.82 -5.58 -9.22
C THR A 370 -9.29 -5.16 -7.84
N GLY A 371 -9.74 -5.84 -6.79
CA GLY A 371 -9.28 -5.66 -5.43
C GLY A 371 -9.80 -6.75 -4.51
N ALA A 372 -9.02 -7.14 -3.53
CA ALA A 372 -9.42 -8.03 -2.44
C ALA A 372 -8.84 -7.51 -1.12
N PHE A 373 -9.66 -7.48 -0.09
CA PHE A 373 -9.28 -7.01 1.23
C PHE A 373 -10.05 -7.70 2.34
N LEU A 374 -9.42 -7.80 3.48
CA LEU A 374 -9.97 -8.43 4.67
C LEU A 374 -10.71 -7.38 5.51
N SER A 375 -11.85 -7.76 6.12
CA SER A 375 -12.47 -6.92 7.14
C SER A 375 -11.54 -6.76 8.35
N ALA A 376 -11.70 -5.66 9.09
CA ALA A 376 -10.85 -5.37 10.26
C ALA A 376 -10.88 -6.47 11.32
N ASP A 377 -12.03 -7.14 11.48
CA ASP A 377 -12.21 -8.27 12.39
C ASP A 377 -11.79 -9.63 11.78
N GLY A 378 -11.37 -9.64 10.52
CA GLY A 378 -10.95 -10.83 9.78
C GLY A 378 -12.06 -11.80 9.41
N LYS A 379 -13.34 -11.45 9.64
CA LYS A 379 -14.46 -12.36 9.39
C LYS A 379 -14.87 -12.45 7.94
N TYR A 380 -14.67 -11.40 7.18
CA TYR A 380 -15.10 -11.31 5.80
C TYR A 380 -13.95 -10.94 4.89
N THR A 381 -13.94 -11.56 3.72
CA THR A 381 -13.14 -11.13 2.59
C THR A 381 -14.06 -10.44 1.59
N TYR A 382 -13.76 -9.19 1.28
CA TYR A 382 -14.44 -8.42 0.26
C TYR A 382 -13.65 -8.47 -1.03
N THR A 383 -14.32 -8.72 -2.14
CA THR A 383 -13.72 -8.72 -3.48
C THR A 383 -14.51 -7.82 -4.41
N SER A 384 -13.80 -7.09 -5.24
CA SER A 384 -14.36 -6.37 -6.37
C SER A 384 -13.97 -7.07 -7.66
N LEU A 385 -14.96 -7.37 -8.50
CA LEU A 385 -14.79 -8.14 -9.72
C LEU A 385 -15.11 -7.27 -10.94
N LEU A 386 -14.24 -7.29 -11.92
CA LEU A 386 -14.47 -6.65 -13.21
C LEU A 386 -15.48 -7.49 -13.97
N ASN A 387 -16.59 -6.88 -14.39
CA ASN A 387 -17.60 -7.56 -15.19
C ASN A 387 -17.09 -7.84 -16.62
N ALA A 388 -17.74 -8.76 -17.30
CA ALA A 388 -17.34 -9.21 -18.64
C ALA A 388 -17.28 -8.07 -19.68
N ASP A 389 -18.03 -7.00 -19.47
CA ASP A 389 -18.00 -5.79 -20.29
C ASP A 389 -16.76 -4.91 -20.06
N GLN A 390 -15.97 -5.21 -19.03
CA GLN A 390 -14.79 -4.46 -18.57
C GLN A 390 -15.05 -2.97 -18.25
N THR A 391 -16.31 -2.57 -18.12
CA THR A 391 -16.75 -1.19 -17.86
C THR A 391 -17.36 -1.00 -16.50
N SER A 392 -17.78 -2.08 -15.87
CA SER A 392 -18.45 -2.08 -14.57
C SER A 392 -17.80 -3.07 -13.58
N VAL A 393 -17.97 -2.79 -12.30
CA VAL A 393 -17.41 -3.59 -11.20
C VAL A 393 -18.57 -4.05 -10.31
N SER A 394 -18.58 -5.35 -10.00
CA SER A 394 -19.43 -5.93 -8.98
C SER A 394 -18.67 -6.18 -7.69
N TYR A 395 -19.38 -6.20 -6.57
CA TYR A 395 -18.80 -6.43 -5.25
C TYR A 395 -19.37 -7.71 -4.65
N GLN A 396 -18.50 -8.50 -4.05
CA GLN A 396 -18.86 -9.72 -3.34
C GLN A 396 -18.20 -9.71 -1.97
N TYR A 397 -18.74 -10.48 -1.05
CA TYR A 397 -18.06 -10.81 0.20
C TYR A 397 -18.22 -12.30 0.49
N THR A 398 -17.21 -12.86 1.12
CA THR A 398 -17.19 -14.25 1.58
C THR A 398 -16.92 -14.25 3.06
N GLU A 399 -17.71 -14.99 3.82
CA GLU A 399 -17.44 -15.21 5.24
C GLU A 399 -16.26 -16.19 5.36
N ASN A 400 -15.24 -15.79 6.10
CA ASN A 400 -14.07 -16.62 6.36
C ASN A 400 -14.41 -17.65 7.42
N THR A 401 -14.26 -18.91 7.09
CA THR A 401 -14.69 -20.04 7.94
C THR A 401 -13.71 -20.34 9.06
N SER A 402 -12.46 -19.90 8.91
CA SER A 402 -11.41 -20.06 9.91
C SER A 402 -11.07 -18.73 10.59
N ASN A 403 -12.05 -18.09 11.23
CA ASN A 403 -11.73 -17.10 12.24
C ASN A 403 -10.91 -17.79 13.31
N GLY A 404 -9.68 -17.36 13.54
CA GLY A 404 -8.75 -17.91 14.52
C GLY A 404 -9.20 -17.89 16.01
N VAL A 405 -10.46 -17.71 16.27
CA VAL A 405 -11.15 -18.26 17.42
C VAL A 405 -11.23 -19.76 17.10
N GLN A 406 -10.25 -20.55 17.58
CA GLN A 406 -10.54 -21.93 17.89
C GLN A 406 -11.90 -21.91 18.56
N GLN A 407 -12.92 -22.40 17.86
CA GLN A 407 -14.11 -22.86 18.54
C GLN A 407 -13.53 -23.75 19.64
N LEU A 408 -13.62 -23.30 20.88
CA LEU A 408 -13.39 -24.20 21.99
C LEU A 408 -14.31 -25.37 21.68
N VAL A 409 -13.73 -26.43 21.12
CA VAL A 409 -14.35 -27.74 21.10
C VAL A 409 -14.42 -28.05 22.59
N VAL A 410 -15.48 -27.60 23.21
CA VAL A 410 -15.90 -28.13 24.48
C VAL A 410 -16.18 -29.57 24.12
N ASP A 411 -15.22 -30.42 24.42
CA ASP A 411 -15.40 -31.85 24.33
C ASP A 411 -16.78 -32.15 24.84
N LYS A 412 -17.61 -32.79 24.06
CA LYS A 412 -18.96 -33.20 24.42
C LYS A 412 -18.99 -34.24 25.57
N ALA A 413 -17.87 -34.43 26.21
CA ALA A 413 -17.67 -35.38 27.31
C ALA A 413 -17.56 -34.65 28.64
N ASP A 414 -18.47 -33.76 28.98
CA ASP A 414 -18.94 -33.56 30.32
C ASP A 414 -20.08 -32.55 30.27
N LYS A 415 -21.29 -33.05 30.29
CA LYS A 415 -22.46 -32.28 30.73
C LYS A 415 -22.32 -31.98 32.22
N ASP A 416 -21.24 -31.29 32.57
CA ASP A 416 -21.07 -30.75 33.88
C ASP A 416 -22.11 -29.63 34.03
N ASN A 417 -23.04 -29.79 34.95
CA ASN A 417 -23.98 -28.75 35.36
C ASN A 417 -23.25 -27.57 36.04
N ALA A 418 -22.02 -27.31 35.60
CA ALA A 418 -21.20 -26.24 36.13
C ALA A 418 -21.88 -24.89 35.87
N VAL A 419 -21.92 -24.10 36.91
CA VAL A 419 -22.52 -22.77 36.93
C VAL A 419 -21.41 -21.74 36.73
N TYR A 420 -21.62 -20.79 35.82
CA TYR A 420 -20.69 -19.69 35.60
C TYR A 420 -21.44 -18.35 35.73
N ASN A 421 -20.75 -17.32 36.17
CA ASN A 421 -21.24 -15.95 36.07
C ASN A 421 -21.03 -15.38 34.66
N LEU A 422 -21.47 -14.14 34.40
CA LEU A 422 -21.31 -13.48 33.11
C LEU A 422 -19.86 -13.19 32.74
N GLN A 423 -18.93 -13.17 33.70
CA GLN A 423 -17.50 -12.99 33.48
C GLN A 423 -16.79 -14.32 33.19
N GLY A 424 -17.54 -15.44 33.10
CA GLY A 424 -16.97 -16.76 32.81
C GLY A 424 -16.33 -17.45 34.04
N MET A 425 -16.46 -16.90 35.22
CA MET A 425 -15.96 -17.55 36.47
C MET A 425 -16.90 -18.67 36.90
N LYS A 426 -16.34 -19.85 37.21
CA LYS A 426 -17.08 -20.99 37.72
C LYS A 426 -17.56 -20.70 39.16
N LEU A 427 -18.85 -20.83 39.36
CA LEU A 427 -19.51 -20.63 40.66
C LEU A 427 -19.74 -21.98 41.34
N ARG A 428 -19.71 -22.00 42.68
CA ARG A 428 -20.03 -23.20 43.45
C ARG A 428 -21.51 -23.52 43.47
N ALA A 429 -22.36 -22.52 43.25
CA ALA A 429 -23.82 -22.64 43.17
C ALA A 429 -24.39 -21.46 42.37
N PRO A 430 -25.60 -21.59 41.77
CA PRO A 430 -26.27 -20.47 41.11
C PRO A 430 -26.48 -19.30 42.09
N GLN A 431 -26.21 -18.09 41.58
CA GLN A 431 -26.43 -16.86 42.33
C GLN A 431 -27.64 -16.12 41.76
N LYS A 432 -28.26 -15.26 42.60
CA LYS A 432 -29.38 -14.40 42.16
C LYS A 432 -28.92 -13.55 40.97
N GLY A 433 -29.71 -13.54 39.91
CA GLY A 433 -29.41 -12.87 38.65
C GLY A 433 -29.11 -13.85 37.50
N LEU A 434 -28.40 -13.41 36.47
CA LEU A 434 -28.11 -14.19 35.28
C LEU A 434 -26.88 -15.08 35.49
N ASN A 435 -27.06 -16.38 35.27
CA ASN A 435 -26.02 -17.41 35.33
C ASN A 435 -25.93 -18.14 33.98
N ILE A 436 -24.83 -18.82 33.73
CA ILE A 436 -24.65 -19.75 32.60
C ILE A 436 -24.58 -21.16 33.22
N ILE A 437 -25.57 -21.98 32.94
CA ILE A 437 -25.69 -23.34 33.48
C ILE A 437 -25.84 -24.30 32.30
N GLY A 438 -24.91 -25.25 32.16
CA GLY A 438 -24.90 -26.19 31.05
C GLY A 438 -24.89 -25.49 29.67
N GLY A 439 -24.18 -24.35 29.56
CA GLY A 439 -24.08 -23.55 28.33
C GLY A 439 -25.33 -22.69 28.04
N LYS A 440 -26.34 -22.65 28.90
CA LYS A 440 -27.55 -21.85 28.73
C LYS A 440 -27.62 -20.69 29.72
N LYS A 441 -28.12 -19.54 29.26
CA LYS A 441 -28.42 -18.40 30.16
C LYS A 441 -29.65 -18.70 31.03
N VAL A 442 -29.50 -18.67 32.32
CA VAL A 442 -30.55 -18.95 33.30
C VAL A 442 -30.64 -17.79 34.30
N VAL A 443 -31.82 -17.26 34.51
CA VAL A 443 -32.07 -16.21 35.52
C VAL A 443 -32.57 -16.88 36.80
N ILE A 444 -31.84 -16.69 37.88
CA ILE A 444 -32.26 -17.11 39.23
C ILE A 444 -32.88 -15.90 39.92
N LYS A 445 -34.14 -16.03 40.31
CA LYS A 445 -34.91 -14.98 40.98
C LYS A 445 -34.58 -14.85 42.45
#